data_ee49763996c4f235a4b6964270b286f0
#
_entry.id   ee49763996c4f235a4b6964270b286f0
#
_cell.length_a   1.000
_cell.length_b   1.000
_cell.length_c   1.000
_cell.angle_alpha   90.00
_cell.angle_beta   90.00
_cell.angle_gamma   90.00
#
_symmetry.space_group_name_H-M   'P 1'
#
loop_
_entity.id
_entity.type
_entity.pdbx_description
1 polymer ?
#
loop_
_entity_poly.entity_id
_entity_poly.type
_entity_poly.pdbx_seq_one_letter_code
_entity_poly.pdbx_strand_id
1 'polypeptide(L)'
;MQQSYECGEQKRQMFFGGKQQDEVIKMGKYFGTDGFRGEANENLTADHAYKVGRFLGWYYGELKRQNGDDTPARIIIGKDTRRSSYMFEYTLVGGLVASGADAYLLHVTTTPSVAYVARVDEFDCGIMISASHNPFYDNGIKLINDKGEKMREDVIDEIEKYLDGDMAELPFATKEKIGCTVDYTAGRNRYMGYLMSLAIYSFKGTRIGLDAANGSAWTLAKGIFDALGAKTYVIHAEPDGTNINNNCGSTHIESLQELVLREHLDAGFAFDGDADRCLCVDEKGNVITGDHILYIYGCYMKERGKLVDNKVVTTVMSNFGLYKAFDAVGIDYEKTKVGDKYVYECMSKNGYRLGGEQSGHIIFSKYATTGDGIITALKMMEVMLAKKKPLSQLAEPLAIYPQVLKNVRVTDKTQAQNDADVRAMVERAAKELGTDGRILVRESGTEPLVRVMVEAGNVETCEKYVDAVIDVIRSKGYVIE
;
A
#
# COMPACT_ATOMS: atom_id res chain seq x y z
N MET A 1 21.49 -8.44 -27.75
CA MET A 1 20.37 -8.05 -26.87
C MET A 1 20.61 -6.73 -26.10
N GLN A 2 21.86 -6.36 -25.74
CA GLN A 2 22.13 -5.08 -25.04
C GLN A 2 21.99 -3.83 -25.94
N GLN A 3 22.27 -3.91 -27.21
CA GLN A 3 22.18 -2.74 -28.14
C GLN A 3 20.73 -2.32 -28.48
N SER A 4 19.73 -3.17 -28.32
CA SER A 4 18.32 -2.81 -28.58
C SER A 4 17.67 -2.05 -27.42
N TYR A 5 18.19 -2.16 -26.21
CA TYR A 5 17.70 -1.45 -25.02
C TYR A 5 18.11 0.02 -24.97
N GLU A 6 19.36 0.33 -25.39
CA GLU A 6 19.84 1.72 -25.39
C GLU A 6 19.16 2.61 -26.43
N CYS A 7 18.72 2.03 -27.56
CA CYS A 7 18.02 2.81 -28.60
C CYS A 7 16.58 3.18 -28.18
N GLY A 8 15.94 2.40 -27.31
CA GLY A 8 14.60 2.71 -26.77
C GLY A 8 14.61 3.85 -25.75
N GLU A 9 15.63 3.94 -24.92
CA GLU A 9 15.76 5.00 -23.93
C GLU A 9 16.13 6.35 -24.53
N GLN A 10 16.98 6.40 -25.53
CA GLN A 10 17.34 7.67 -26.20
C GLN A 10 16.16 8.28 -26.99
N LYS A 11 15.26 7.48 -27.55
CA LYS A 11 14.05 7.99 -28.21
C LYS A 11 12.96 8.43 -27.20
N ARG A 12 12.92 7.85 -26.00
CA ARG A 12 12.04 8.28 -24.90
C ARG A 12 12.40 9.69 -24.39
N GLN A 13 13.69 10.08 -24.41
CA GLN A 13 14.14 11.40 -23.97
C GLN A 13 13.79 12.55 -24.94
N MET A 14 13.45 12.29 -26.20
CA MET A 14 13.14 13.33 -27.16
C MET A 14 11.72 13.93 -27.05
N PHE A 15 10.80 13.26 -26.39
CA PHE A 15 9.44 13.77 -26.19
C PHE A 15 9.24 14.52 -24.86
N PHE A 16 10.10 14.30 -23.87
CA PHE A 16 10.04 14.92 -22.55
C PHE A 16 11.37 15.52 -22.16
N GLY A 17 11.70 16.66 -22.75
CA GLY A 17 12.90 17.44 -22.42
C GLY A 17 12.77 18.16 -21.08
N GLY A 18 12.94 17.46 -19.96
CA GLY A 18 12.97 18.03 -18.61
C GLY A 18 14.30 17.75 -17.91
N LYS A 19 14.99 18.80 -17.50
CA LYS A 19 16.23 18.76 -16.72
C LYS A 19 15.96 18.17 -15.32
N GLN A 20 16.81 17.22 -14.87
CA GLN A 20 16.89 16.84 -13.45
C GLN A 20 17.29 18.08 -12.61
N GLN A 21 16.37 18.60 -11.88
CA GLN A 21 16.59 19.46 -10.71
C GLN A 21 15.85 18.79 -9.54
N ASP A 22 16.35 18.94 -8.31
CA ASP A 22 15.72 18.48 -7.09
C ASP A 22 14.32 19.09 -6.96
N GLU A 23 13.31 18.43 -7.57
CA GLU A 23 11.95 18.91 -7.57
C GLU A 23 11.29 18.53 -6.24
N VAL A 24 10.84 19.55 -5.54
CA VAL A 24 9.78 19.44 -4.54
C VAL A 24 8.60 18.75 -5.22
N ILE A 25 8.33 17.51 -4.88
CA ILE A 25 7.24 16.70 -5.45
C ILE A 25 5.94 17.48 -5.24
N LYS A 26 5.44 18.08 -6.31
CA LYS A 26 4.13 18.73 -6.33
C LYS A 26 3.12 17.61 -6.34
N MET A 27 2.36 17.42 -5.25
CA MET A 27 1.23 16.48 -5.28
C MET A 27 0.28 16.91 -6.40
N GLY A 28 -0.12 15.93 -7.23
CA GLY A 28 -1.08 16.14 -8.29
C GLY A 28 -2.41 16.66 -7.76
N LYS A 29 -3.21 17.24 -8.62
CA LYS A 29 -4.55 17.77 -8.27
C LYS A 29 -5.53 16.64 -7.93
N TYR A 30 -5.42 15.52 -8.64
CA TYR A 30 -6.31 14.36 -8.54
C TYR A 30 -5.62 13.13 -7.95
N PHE A 31 -4.38 12.86 -8.38
CA PHE A 31 -3.63 11.68 -7.96
C PHE A 31 -2.74 12.00 -6.76
N GLY A 32 -3.02 11.33 -5.64
CA GLY A 32 -2.14 11.30 -4.47
C GLY A 32 -1.08 10.19 -4.57
N THR A 33 -0.39 9.91 -3.46
CA THR A 33 0.64 8.85 -3.38
C THR A 33 0.10 7.44 -3.63
N ASP A 34 -1.22 7.24 -3.53
CA ASP A 34 -1.87 5.93 -3.69
C ASP A 34 -3.09 5.98 -4.63
N GLY A 35 -2.93 6.67 -5.76
CA GLY A 35 -3.92 6.81 -6.81
C GLY A 35 -4.88 7.98 -6.63
N PHE A 36 -5.87 8.07 -7.51
CA PHE A 36 -6.93 9.04 -7.45
C PHE A 36 -8.03 8.54 -6.52
N ARG A 37 -8.19 9.13 -5.35
CA ARG A 37 -9.18 8.75 -4.34
C ARG A 37 -10.20 9.84 -4.11
N GLY A 38 -11.43 9.45 -3.84
CA GLY A 38 -12.50 10.37 -3.46
C GLY A 38 -13.81 9.65 -3.21
N GLU A 39 -14.79 10.38 -2.66
CA GLU A 39 -16.15 9.93 -2.56
C GLU A 39 -16.76 9.74 -3.97
N ALA A 40 -17.36 8.56 -4.17
CA ALA A 40 -17.83 8.14 -5.49
C ALA A 40 -18.98 9.03 -5.99
N ASN A 41 -18.82 9.57 -7.20
CA ASN A 41 -19.69 10.56 -7.85
C ASN A 41 -19.74 11.95 -7.19
N GLU A 42 -18.91 12.18 -6.16
CA GLU A 42 -18.68 13.52 -5.61
C GLU A 42 -17.31 14.06 -6.08
N ASN A 43 -16.23 13.48 -5.57
CA ASN A 43 -14.86 13.90 -5.89
C ASN A 43 -14.24 13.03 -7.00
N LEU A 44 -14.58 11.75 -7.03
CA LEU A 44 -14.21 10.79 -8.08
C LEU A 44 -15.47 10.37 -8.84
N THR A 45 -15.64 10.86 -10.06
CA THR A 45 -16.86 10.65 -10.87
C THR A 45 -16.66 9.58 -11.95
N ALA A 46 -17.78 9.10 -12.50
CA ALA A 46 -17.77 8.22 -13.67
C ALA A 46 -17.09 8.89 -14.89
N ASP A 47 -17.23 10.22 -15.07
CA ASP A 47 -16.57 10.98 -16.15
C ASP A 47 -15.05 10.95 -15.98
N HIS A 48 -14.54 11.13 -14.75
CA HIS A 48 -13.09 10.97 -14.47
C HIS A 48 -12.60 9.59 -14.87
N ALA A 49 -13.32 8.52 -14.48
CA ALA A 49 -12.94 7.16 -14.83
C ALA A 49 -12.95 6.91 -16.35
N TYR A 50 -13.97 7.44 -17.06
CA TYR A 50 -14.02 7.35 -18.50
C TYR A 50 -12.82 8.04 -19.16
N LYS A 51 -12.49 9.26 -18.74
CA LYS A 51 -11.35 10.01 -19.27
C LYS A 51 -10.02 9.31 -18.97
N VAL A 52 -9.83 8.77 -17.76
CA VAL A 52 -8.64 7.96 -17.44
C VAL A 52 -8.52 6.77 -18.40
N GLY A 53 -9.62 6.05 -18.63
CA GLY A 53 -9.66 4.95 -19.61
C GLY A 53 -9.34 5.44 -21.03
N ARG A 54 -9.92 6.57 -21.47
CA ARG A 54 -9.65 7.19 -22.78
C ARG A 54 -8.16 7.49 -22.94
N PHE A 55 -7.56 8.15 -21.93
CA PHE A 55 -6.15 8.51 -21.97
C PHE A 55 -5.24 7.28 -22.02
N LEU A 56 -5.43 6.32 -21.14
CA LEU A 56 -4.57 5.13 -21.07
C LEU A 56 -4.65 4.30 -22.35
N GLY A 57 -5.85 4.09 -22.90
CA GLY A 57 -6.03 3.36 -24.15
C GLY A 57 -5.33 4.04 -25.33
N TRP A 58 -5.45 5.36 -25.44
CA TRP A 58 -4.75 6.13 -26.45
C TRP A 58 -3.23 6.13 -26.23
N TYR A 59 -2.76 6.44 -25.01
CA TYR A 59 -1.36 6.58 -24.67
C TYR A 59 -0.55 5.32 -24.97
N TYR A 60 -1.01 4.17 -24.48
CA TYR A 60 -0.34 2.89 -24.71
C TYR A 60 -0.47 2.42 -26.15
N GLY A 61 -1.58 2.70 -26.83
CA GLY A 61 -1.72 2.46 -28.25
C GLY A 61 -0.72 3.26 -29.08
N GLU A 62 -0.52 4.54 -28.79
CA GLU A 62 0.50 5.38 -29.45
C GLU A 62 1.92 4.88 -29.16
N LEU A 63 2.19 4.54 -27.90
CA LEU A 63 3.50 4.04 -27.50
C LEU A 63 3.87 2.75 -28.26
N LYS A 64 2.91 1.84 -28.43
CA LYS A 64 3.11 0.61 -29.24
C LYS A 64 3.37 0.93 -30.70
N ARG A 65 2.56 1.77 -31.33
CA ARG A 65 2.73 2.19 -32.74
C ARG A 65 4.10 2.85 -32.99
N GLN A 66 4.57 3.67 -32.07
CA GLN A 66 5.90 4.28 -32.15
C GLN A 66 7.03 3.24 -32.12
N ASN A 67 6.78 2.09 -31.48
CA ASN A 67 7.72 0.96 -31.46
C ASN A 67 7.50 -0.04 -32.62
N GLY A 68 6.62 0.28 -33.57
CA GLY A 68 6.31 -0.57 -34.72
C GLY A 68 5.37 -1.74 -34.43
N ASP A 69 4.63 -1.67 -33.32
CA ASP A 69 3.62 -2.67 -32.93
C ASP A 69 2.21 -2.06 -33.07
N ASP A 70 1.46 -2.53 -34.05
CA ASP A 70 0.09 -2.08 -34.32
C ASP A 70 -0.98 -2.90 -33.58
N THR A 71 -0.59 -3.84 -32.70
CA THR A 71 -1.56 -4.58 -31.91
C THR A 71 -2.21 -3.70 -30.84
N PRO A 72 -3.46 -3.96 -30.46
CA PRO A 72 -4.12 -3.21 -29.38
C PRO A 72 -3.31 -3.21 -28.07
N ALA A 73 -3.31 -2.09 -27.36
CA ALA A 73 -2.78 -2.06 -25.99
C ALA A 73 -3.64 -2.96 -25.11
N ARG A 74 -2.99 -3.70 -24.19
CA ARG A 74 -3.62 -4.65 -23.28
C ARG A 74 -3.62 -4.10 -21.86
N ILE A 75 -4.78 -3.78 -21.32
CA ILE A 75 -4.93 -3.19 -20.00
C ILE A 75 -5.66 -4.16 -19.07
N ILE A 76 -5.02 -4.54 -17.96
CA ILE A 76 -5.62 -5.42 -16.96
C ILE A 76 -6.34 -4.61 -15.88
N ILE A 77 -7.56 -5.01 -15.50
CA ILE A 77 -8.37 -4.30 -14.51
C ILE A 77 -8.80 -5.26 -13.41
N GLY A 78 -8.56 -4.86 -12.17
CA GLY A 78 -9.11 -5.48 -10.96
C GLY A 78 -9.90 -4.47 -10.14
N LYS A 79 -10.76 -4.98 -9.26
CA LYS A 79 -11.56 -4.15 -8.36
C LYS A 79 -11.77 -4.81 -7.01
N ASP A 80 -12.07 -3.99 -6.00
CA ASP A 80 -12.58 -4.48 -4.73
C ASP A 80 -14.10 -4.71 -4.75
N THR A 81 -14.69 -4.96 -3.61
CA THR A 81 -16.09 -5.34 -3.46
C THR A 81 -17.06 -4.15 -3.36
N ARG A 82 -16.59 -2.91 -3.39
CA ARG A 82 -17.42 -1.70 -3.28
C ARG A 82 -18.47 -1.66 -4.37
N ARG A 83 -19.67 -1.20 -4.02
CA ARG A 83 -20.76 -1.04 -4.98
C ARG A 83 -20.37 -0.13 -6.15
N SER A 84 -19.65 0.96 -5.88
CA SER A 84 -19.16 1.89 -6.90
C SER A 84 -18.05 1.31 -7.80
N SER A 85 -17.33 0.27 -7.36
CA SER A 85 -16.27 -0.36 -8.15
C SER A 85 -16.79 -0.96 -9.45
N TYR A 86 -18.03 -1.45 -9.48
CA TYR A 86 -18.67 -1.92 -10.72
C TYR A 86 -18.93 -0.80 -11.71
N MET A 87 -19.42 0.36 -11.23
CA MET A 87 -19.63 1.55 -12.06
C MET A 87 -18.31 2.02 -12.66
N PHE A 88 -17.27 2.15 -11.87
CA PHE A 88 -15.96 2.58 -12.35
C PHE A 88 -15.31 1.58 -13.31
N GLU A 89 -15.44 0.27 -13.07
CA GLU A 89 -14.94 -0.75 -13.98
C GLU A 89 -15.57 -0.59 -15.38
N TYR A 90 -16.90 -0.57 -15.48
CA TYR A 90 -17.59 -0.43 -16.77
C TYR A 90 -17.26 0.88 -17.47
N THR A 91 -17.09 1.95 -16.71
CA THR A 91 -16.78 3.27 -17.26
C THR A 91 -15.34 3.36 -17.78
N LEU A 92 -14.36 2.84 -17.02
CA LEU A 92 -12.98 2.69 -17.46
C LEU A 92 -12.88 1.82 -18.73
N VAL A 93 -13.55 0.68 -18.74
CA VAL A 93 -13.63 -0.21 -19.91
C VAL A 93 -14.16 0.53 -21.12
N GLY A 94 -15.27 1.29 -20.98
CA GLY A 94 -15.82 2.10 -22.06
C GLY A 94 -14.80 3.08 -22.64
N GLY A 95 -14.03 3.76 -21.78
CA GLY A 95 -12.95 4.66 -22.21
C GLY A 95 -11.81 3.96 -22.94
N LEU A 96 -11.35 2.83 -22.41
CA LEU A 96 -10.28 2.03 -23.00
C LEU A 96 -10.63 1.53 -24.40
N VAL A 97 -11.76 0.84 -24.54
CA VAL A 97 -12.14 0.23 -25.83
C VAL A 97 -12.48 1.30 -26.86
N ALA A 98 -13.05 2.43 -26.45
CA ALA A 98 -13.28 3.60 -27.32
C ALA A 98 -11.98 4.22 -27.85
N SER A 99 -10.85 3.98 -27.19
CA SER A 99 -9.52 4.41 -27.62
C SER A 99 -8.71 3.31 -28.34
N GLY A 100 -9.30 2.13 -28.53
CA GLY A 100 -8.67 1.02 -29.26
C GLY A 100 -7.79 0.11 -28.41
N ALA A 101 -7.87 0.18 -27.08
CA ALA A 101 -7.21 -0.75 -26.19
C ALA A 101 -8.15 -1.92 -25.81
N ASP A 102 -7.57 -3.09 -25.58
CA ASP A 102 -8.29 -4.25 -25.06
C ASP A 102 -8.27 -4.23 -23.51
N ALA A 103 -9.46 -4.35 -22.92
CA ALA A 103 -9.66 -4.36 -21.48
C ALA A 103 -9.82 -5.80 -20.97
N TYR A 104 -8.91 -6.23 -20.09
CA TYR A 104 -8.90 -7.57 -19.51
C TYR A 104 -9.39 -7.50 -18.06
N LEU A 105 -10.44 -8.23 -17.70
CA LEU A 105 -11.12 -8.12 -16.42
C LEU A 105 -10.75 -9.29 -15.49
N LEU A 106 -10.09 -8.97 -14.39
CA LEU A 106 -9.86 -9.89 -13.26
C LEU A 106 -11.07 -9.96 -12.33
N HIS A 107 -12.02 -9.02 -12.47
CA HIS A 107 -13.13 -8.82 -11.54
C HIS A 107 -12.65 -8.55 -10.12
N VAL A 108 -13.37 -9.05 -9.09
CA VAL A 108 -12.96 -8.84 -7.70
C VAL A 108 -11.67 -9.61 -7.42
N THR A 109 -10.61 -8.84 -7.12
CA THR A 109 -9.26 -9.34 -6.82
C THR A 109 -8.49 -8.32 -6.01
N THR A 110 -7.30 -8.70 -5.52
CA THR A 110 -6.44 -7.85 -4.68
C THR A 110 -5.55 -6.93 -5.51
N THR A 111 -5.11 -5.79 -4.94
CA THR A 111 -4.12 -4.91 -5.58
C THR A 111 -2.84 -5.66 -5.99
N PRO A 112 -2.22 -6.50 -5.11
CA PRO A 112 -1.04 -7.25 -5.53
C PRO A 112 -1.33 -8.29 -6.62
N SER A 113 -2.55 -8.80 -6.74
CA SER A 113 -2.95 -9.66 -7.88
C SER A 113 -2.86 -8.92 -9.21
N VAL A 114 -3.37 -7.68 -9.28
CA VAL A 114 -3.28 -6.84 -10.49
C VAL A 114 -1.82 -6.57 -10.83
N ALA A 115 -1.01 -6.18 -9.85
CA ALA A 115 0.42 -5.91 -10.03
C ALA A 115 1.19 -7.15 -10.53
N TYR A 116 0.89 -8.32 -9.95
CA TYR A 116 1.49 -9.58 -10.38
C TYR A 116 1.13 -9.93 -11.81
N VAL A 117 -0.17 -9.90 -12.16
CA VAL A 117 -0.66 -10.27 -13.50
C VAL A 117 -0.18 -9.28 -14.54
N ALA A 118 -0.18 -7.98 -14.26
CA ALA A 118 0.34 -6.95 -15.17
C ALA A 118 1.78 -7.27 -15.61
N ARG A 119 2.64 -7.62 -14.64
CA ARG A 119 4.04 -7.95 -14.90
C ARG A 119 4.24 -9.30 -15.57
N VAL A 120 3.57 -10.36 -15.10
CA VAL A 120 3.87 -11.74 -15.52
C VAL A 120 3.24 -12.09 -16.86
N ASP A 121 2.09 -11.49 -17.16
CA ASP A 121 1.39 -11.71 -18.43
C ASP A 121 1.63 -10.57 -19.44
N GLU A 122 2.63 -9.72 -19.15
CA GLU A 122 3.12 -8.67 -20.06
C GLU A 122 2.02 -7.72 -20.54
N PHE A 123 1.18 -7.21 -19.60
CA PHE A 123 0.22 -6.16 -19.88
C PHE A 123 0.91 -4.81 -19.97
N ASP A 124 0.42 -3.92 -20.81
CA ASP A 124 0.96 -2.57 -20.95
C ASP A 124 0.68 -1.72 -19.70
N CYS A 125 -0.45 -1.96 -19.04
CA CYS A 125 -0.86 -1.26 -17.82
C CYS A 125 -1.82 -2.12 -16.99
N GLY A 126 -1.79 -1.91 -15.66
CA GLY A 126 -2.77 -2.43 -14.71
C GLY A 126 -3.56 -1.30 -14.06
N ILE A 127 -4.83 -1.55 -13.79
CA ILE A 127 -5.71 -0.64 -13.06
C ILE A 127 -6.34 -1.41 -11.90
N MET A 128 -6.20 -0.88 -10.68
CA MET A 128 -6.95 -1.37 -9.52
C MET A 128 -7.96 -0.33 -9.06
N ILE A 129 -9.22 -0.74 -8.96
CA ILE A 129 -10.32 0.09 -8.48
C ILE A 129 -10.57 -0.23 -7.02
N SER A 130 -10.04 0.62 -6.14
CA SER A 130 -10.17 0.49 -4.68
C SER A 130 -9.71 1.75 -3.95
N ALA A 131 -10.33 2.02 -2.80
CA ALA A 131 -9.84 2.99 -1.83
C ALA A 131 -9.24 2.32 -0.57
N SER A 132 -8.72 1.07 -0.71
CA SER A 132 -8.06 0.32 0.36
C SER A 132 -8.94 0.22 1.62
N HIS A 133 -8.51 0.78 2.74
CA HIS A 133 -9.17 0.73 4.04
C HIS A 133 -10.27 1.77 4.28
N ASN A 134 -10.52 2.65 3.31
CA ASN A 134 -11.57 3.68 3.44
C ASN A 134 -12.98 3.07 3.50
N PRO A 135 -14.00 3.81 3.99
CA PRO A 135 -15.39 3.39 3.96
C PRO A 135 -15.90 3.09 2.53
N PHE A 136 -17.02 2.39 2.42
CA PHE A 136 -17.55 1.90 1.13
C PHE A 136 -17.94 3.00 0.14
N TYR A 137 -18.29 4.19 0.60
CA TYR A 137 -18.69 5.33 -0.25
C TYR A 137 -17.50 6.01 -0.92
N ASP A 138 -16.28 5.85 -0.39
CA ASP A 138 -15.06 6.23 -1.07
C ASP A 138 -14.67 5.17 -2.12
N ASN A 139 -13.97 5.59 -3.16
CA ASN A 139 -13.31 4.69 -4.09
C ASN A 139 -12.00 5.30 -4.61
N GLY A 140 -11.27 4.55 -5.42
CA GLY A 140 -10.02 5.01 -5.98
C GLY A 140 -9.66 4.30 -7.28
N ILE A 141 -8.80 4.93 -8.06
CA ILE A 141 -8.19 4.37 -9.27
C ILE A 141 -6.68 4.38 -9.07
N LYS A 142 -6.09 3.20 -8.88
CA LYS A 142 -4.65 3.00 -8.76
C LYS A 142 -4.12 2.53 -10.11
N LEU A 143 -3.09 3.20 -10.62
CA LEU A 143 -2.46 2.86 -11.90
C LEU A 143 -1.13 2.14 -11.68
N ILE A 144 -0.94 1.06 -12.41
CA ILE A 144 0.18 0.12 -12.27
C ILE A 144 0.85 -0.01 -13.65
N ASN A 145 2.17 0.09 -13.71
CA ASN A 145 2.91 -0.05 -14.96
C ASN A 145 3.14 -1.51 -15.36
N ASP A 146 3.76 -1.72 -16.51
CA ASP A 146 4.13 -3.02 -17.08
C ASP A 146 5.04 -3.88 -16.18
N LYS A 147 5.71 -3.26 -15.19
CA LYS A 147 6.57 -3.95 -14.21
C LYS A 147 5.82 -4.34 -12.94
N GLY A 148 4.53 -4.02 -12.83
CA GLY A 148 3.75 -4.22 -11.62
C GLY A 148 4.05 -3.19 -10.52
N GLU A 149 4.60 -2.05 -10.87
CA GLU A 149 4.92 -0.95 -9.96
C GLU A 149 3.89 0.17 -10.12
N LYS A 150 3.86 1.13 -9.21
CA LYS A 150 3.04 2.34 -9.38
C LYS A 150 3.40 3.06 -10.67
N MET A 151 2.39 3.65 -11.31
CA MET A 151 2.57 4.43 -12.54
C MET A 151 3.54 5.59 -12.30
N ARG A 152 4.34 5.90 -13.32
CA ARG A 152 5.30 7.01 -13.31
C ARG A 152 4.57 8.36 -13.22
N GLU A 153 5.19 9.29 -12.53
CA GLU A 153 4.59 10.62 -12.31
C GLU A 153 4.39 11.41 -13.60
N ASP A 154 5.31 11.29 -14.56
CA ASP A 154 5.17 11.96 -15.86
C ASP A 154 3.89 11.54 -16.61
N VAL A 155 3.52 10.26 -16.52
CA VAL A 155 2.25 9.75 -17.10
C VAL A 155 1.04 10.25 -16.29
N ILE A 156 1.16 10.30 -14.96
CA ILE A 156 0.11 10.84 -14.08
C ILE A 156 -0.15 12.31 -14.40
N ASP A 157 0.91 13.12 -14.55
CA ASP A 157 0.77 14.55 -14.89
C ASP A 157 0.06 14.77 -16.24
N GLU A 158 0.31 13.92 -17.23
CA GLU A 158 -0.39 13.99 -18.52
C GLU A 158 -1.87 13.57 -18.39
N ILE A 159 -2.18 12.58 -17.55
CA ILE A 159 -3.58 12.22 -17.24
C ILE A 159 -4.30 13.42 -16.59
N GLU A 160 -3.67 14.08 -15.62
CA GLU A 160 -4.26 15.24 -14.95
C GLU A 160 -4.54 16.41 -15.91
N LYS A 161 -3.60 16.69 -16.82
CA LYS A 161 -3.84 17.69 -17.89
C LYS A 161 -5.03 17.33 -18.77
N TYR A 162 -5.18 16.05 -19.10
CA TYR A 162 -6.34 15.59 -19.88
C TYR A 162 -7.65 15.68 -19.10
N LEU A 163 -7.64 15.39 -17.81
CA LEU A 163 -8.81 15.53 -16.93
C LEU A 163 -9.26 17.00 -16.83
N ASP A 164 -8.30 17.92 -16.77
CA ASP A 164 -8.58 19.37 -16.69
C ASP A 164 -9.00 20.00 -18.04
N GLY A 165 -8.89 19.25 -19.15
CA GLY A 165 -9.19 19.76 -20.49
C GLY A 165 -8.06 20.59 -21.09
N ASP A 166 -6.85 20.51 -20.53
CA ASP A 166 -5.66 21.24 -21.04
C ASP A 166 -4.99 20.52 -22.24
N MET A 167 -5.52 19.36 -22.63
CA MET A 167 -5.11 18.62 -23.83
C MET A 167 -6.19 18.65 -24.89
N ALA A 168 -5.79 18.49 -26.15
CA ALA A 168 -6.72 18.29 -27.26
C ALA A 168 -7.53 17.01 -27.08
N GLU A 169 -8.75 16.99 -27.62
CA GLU A 169 -9.60 15.80 -27.66
C GLU A 169 -8.84 14.62 -28.30
N LEU A 170 -8.85 13.48 -27.59
CA LEU A 170 -8.21 12.27 -28.09
C LEU A 170 -9.07 11.60 -29.17
N PRO A 171 -8.48 11.04 -30.22
CA PRO A 171 -9.24 10.40 -31.31
C PRO A 171 -9.98 9.14 -30.79
N PHE A 172 -11.15 8.90 -31.35
CA PHE A 172 -11.88 7.65 -31.14
C PHE A 172 -11.39 6.58 -32.12
N ALA A 173 -11.24 5.36 -31.63
CA ALA A 173 -11.09 4.22 -32.49
C ALA A 173 -12.37 3.95 -33.27
N THR A 174 -12.25 3.47 -34.51
CA THR A 174 -13.40 3.21 -35.37
C THR A 174 -13.28 1.81 -36.01
N LYS A 175 -14.43 1.24 -36.33
CA LYS A 175 -14.55 -0.06 -37.01
C LYS A 175 -13.76 -1.15 -36.27
N GLU A 176 -12.90 -1.89 -36.98
CA GLU A 176 -12.06 -2.97 -36.45
C GLU A 176 -10.98 -2.51 -35.46
N LYS A 177 -10.75 -1.20 -35.31
CA LYS A 177 -9.81 -0.62 -34.35
C LYS A 177 -10.43 -0.38 -32.98
N ILE A 178 -11.76 -0.52 -32.82
CA ILE A 178 -12.39 -0.46 -31.49
C ILE A 178 -11.89 -1.67 -30.68
N GLY A 179 -11.40 -1.42 -29.45
CA GLY A 179 -10.91 -2.45 -28.56
C GLY A 179 -12.00 -3.41 -28.08
N CYS A 180 -11.62 -4.50 -27.48
CA CYS A 180 -12.56 -5.50 -26.96
C CYS A 180 -12.40 -5.70 -25.43
N THR A 181 -13.37 -6.37 -24.84
CA THR A 181 -13.36 -6.74 -23.42
C THR A 181 -13.12 -8.25 -23.30
N VAL A 182 -12.21 -8.65 -22.44
CA VAL A 182 -11.84 -10.04 -22.19
C VAL A 182 -12.06 -10.37 -20.72
N ASP A 183 -12.84 -11.42 -20.43
CA ASP A 183 -12.88 -12.02 -19.09
C ASP A 183 -11.56 -12.75 -18.84
N TYR A 184 -10.79 -12.32 -17.83
CA TYR A 184 -9.45 -12.83 -17.57
C TYR A 184 -9.29 -13.39 -16.15
N THR A 185 -10.30 -14.10 -15.67
CA THR A 185 -10.25 -14.80 -14.37
C THR A 185 -9.10 -15.80 -14.26
N ALA A 186 -8.58 -16.29 -15.39
CA ALA A 186 -7.37 -17.13 -15.44
C ALA A 186 -6.14 -16.42 -14.82
N GLY A 187 -5.99 -15.11 -14.98
CA GLY A 187 -4.91 -14.33 -14.35
C GLY A 187 -4.99 -14.37 -12.82
N ARG A 188 -6.19 -14.21 -12.25
CA ARG A 188 -6.41 -14.34 -10.81
C ARG A 188 -6.04 -15.74 -10.30
N ASN A 189 -6.45 -16.79 -11.02
CA ASN A 189 -6.11 -18.17 -10.65
C ASN A 189 -4.60 -18.43 -10.73
N ARG A 190 -3.90 -17.80 -11.69
CA ARG A 190 -2.43 -17.86 -11.79
C ARG A 190 -1.77 -17.20 -10.57
N TYR A 191 -2.26 -16.05 -10.12
CA TYR A 191 -1.78 -15.42 -8.90
C TYR A 191 -2.00 -16.31 -7.66
N MET A 192 -3.17 -16.97 -7.54
CA MET A 192 -3.40 -17.94 -6.47
C MET A 192 -2.38 -19.08 -6.50
N GLY A 193 -2.13 -19.65 -7.68
CA GLY A 193 -1.13 -20.72 -7.87
C GLY A 193 0.28 -20.24 -7.50
N TYR A 194 0.63 -18.98 -7.86
CA TYR A 194 1.88 -18.35 -7.46
C TYR A 194 1.99 -18.26 -5.94
N LEU A 195 0.97 -17.74 -5.24
CA LEU A 195 0.98 -17.62 -3.79
C LEU A 195 1.16 -18.99 -3.09
N MET A 196 0.46 -20.02 -3.57
CA MET A 196 0.62 -21.38 -3.04
C MET A 196 2.05 -21.91 -3.24
N SER A 197 2.70 -21.56 -4.36
CA SER A 197 4.08 -21.97 -4.63
C SER A 197 5.13 -21.33 -3.73
N LEU A 198 4.78 -20.25 -3.03
CA LEU A 198 5.67 -19.58 -2.08
C LEU A 198 5.74 -20.26 -0.72
N ALA A 199 4.79 -21.15 -0.40
CA ALA A 199 4.80 -21.91 0.84
C ALA A 199 5.80 -23.06 0.79
N ILE A 200 6.79 -23.02 1.67
CA ILE A 200 7.83 -24.06 1.76
C ILE A 200 7.49 -25.13 2.82
N TYR A 201 6.47 -24.92 3.61
CA TYR A 201 5.94 -25.85 4.61
C TYR A 201 4.46 -26.13 4.36
N SER A 202 4.02 -27.34 4.68
CA SER A 202 2.60 -27.65 4.77
C SER A 202 2.02 -27.00 6.03
N PHE A 203 0.81 -26.45 5.92
CA PHE A 203 0.07 -25.89 7.07
C PHE A 203 -0.84 -26.92 7.74
N LYS A 204 -0.67 -28.19 7.38
CA LYS A 204 -1.46 -29.29 7.99
C LYS A 204 -1.32 -29.30 9.50
N GLY A 205 -2.46 -29.31 10.19
CA GLY A 205 -2.53 -29.29 11.64
C GLY A 205 -2.60 -27.92 12.27
N THR A 206 -2.52 -26.82 11.48
CA THR A 206 -2.71 -25.46 11.99
C THR A 206 -4.17 -25.02 11.88
N ARG A 207 -4.59 -24.17 12.82
CA ARG A 207 -5.93 -23.57 12.92
C ARG A 207 -5.79 -22.06 12.76
N ILE A 208 -6.29 -21.50 11.66
CA ILE A 208 -6.01 -20.13 11.24
C ILE A 208 -7.30 -19.31 11.10
N GLY A 209 -7.33 -18.15 11.77
CA GLY A 209 -8.38 -17.15 11.58
C GLY A 209 -8.06 -16.24 10.40
N LEU A 210 -9.06 -15.94 9.58
CA LEU A 210 -8.94 -15.00 8.46
C LEU A 210 -10.08 -13.98 8.54
N ASP A 211 -9.73 -12.70 8.60
CA ASP A 211 -10.67 -11.60 8.42
C ASP A 211 -10.47 -10.99 7.03
N ALA A 212 -11.43 -11.20 6.15
CA ALA A 212 -11.38 -10.75 4.77
C ALA A 212 -11.90 -9.31 4.57
N ALA A 213 -12.23 -8.58 5.64
CA ALA A 213 -12.72 -7.19 5.61
C ALA A 213 -13.95 -6.96 4.71
N ASN A 214 -14.70 -7.99 4.34
CA ASN A 214 -15.67 -7.99 3.24
C ASN A 214 -15.10 -7.41 1.94
N GLY A 215 -13.78 -7.46 1.79
CA GLY A 215 -12.98 -6.93 0.69
C GLY A 215 -12.48 -8.01 -0.26
N SER A 216 -11.46 -7.70 -1.02
CA SER A 216 -10.93 -8.54 -2.12
C SER A 216 -10.36 -9.89 -1.66
N ALA A 217 -9.86 -9.97 -0.41
CA ALA A 217 -9.24 -11.19 0.13
C ALA A 217 -10.24 -12.36 0.24
N TRP A 218 -11.56 -12.10 0.31
CA TRP A 218 -12.58 -13.13 0.47
C TRP A 218 -12.55 -14.20 -0.62
N THR A 219 -12.18 -13.82 -1.85
CA THR A 219 -12.12 -14.73 -3.01
C THR A 219 -10.88 -15.62 -3.02
N LEU A 220 -9.83 -15.25 -2.29
CA LEU A 220 -8.49 -15.83 -2.44
C LEU A 220 -7.98 -16.49 -1.16
N ALA A 221 -8.04 -15.78 -0.03
CA ALA A 221 -7.31 -16.15 1.18
C ALA A 221 -7.70 -17.55 1.69
N LYS A 222 -8.99 -17.82 1.86
CA LYS A 222 -9.46 -19.15 2.32
C LYS A 222 -8.95 -20.28 1.42
N GLY A 223 -9.12 -20.14 0.11
CA GLY A 223 -8.75 -21.19 -0.85
C GLY A 223 -7.25 -21.49 -0.82
N ILE A 224 -6.41 -20.49 -0.64
CA ILE A 224 -4.95 -20.63 -0.54
C ILE A 224 -4.56 -21.37 0.74
N PHE A 225 -5.05 -20.92 1.90
CA PHE A 225 -4.70 -21.54 3.18
C PHE A 225 -5.24 -22.98 3.30
N ASP A 226 -6.45 -23.25 2.83
CA ASP A 226 -7.03 -24.60 2.79
C ASP A 226 -6.20 -25.53 1.87
N ALA A 227 -5.81 -25.05 0.68
CA ALA A 227 -4.97 -25.83 -0.24
C ALA A 227 -3.59 -26.16 0.35
N LEU A 228 -3.05 -25.32 1.23
CA LEU A 228 -1.82 -25.56 1.97
C LEU A 228 -2.00 -26.48 3.18
N GLY A 229 -3.24 -26.81 3.52
CA GLY A 229 -3.60 -27.79 4.56
C GLY A 229 -4.01 -27.19 5.91
N ALA A 230 -4.13 -25.87 6.02
CA ALA A 230 -4.65 -25.24 7.24
C ALA A 230 -6.14 -25.54 7.44
N LYS A 231 -6.61 -25.57 8.69
CA LYS A 231 -8.02 -25.47 9.02
C LYS A 231 -8.36 -24.00 9.22
N THR A 232 -9.09 -23.40 8.27
CA THR A 232 -9.41 -21.98 8.27
C THR A 232 -10.75 -21.67 8.95
N TYR A 233 -10.80 -20.55 9.65
CA TYR A 233 -11.99 -19.94 10.26
C TYR A 233 -12.09 -18.54 9.70
N VAL A 234 -13.10 -18.28 8.88
CA VAL A 234 -13.19 -17.02 8.12
C VAL A 234 -14.34 -16.17 8.63
N ILE A 235 -14.07 -14.89 8.84
CA ILE A 235 -15.07 -13.86 9.15
C ILE A 235 -15.03 -12.76 8.10
N HIS A 236 -16.11 -11.97 8.02
CA HIS A 236 -16.25 -10.83 7.11
C HIS A 236 -15.91 -11.20 5.64
N ALA A 237 -16.51 -12.28 5.16
CA ALA A 237 -16.32 -12.81 3.80
C ALA A 237 -17.62 -12.86 2.99
N GLU A 238 -18.59 -12.01 3.31
CA GLU A 238 -19.89 -11.90 2.64
C GLU A 238 -20.12 -10.44 2.20
N PRO A 239 -19.39 -9.98 1.17
CA PRO A 239 -19.48 -8.60 0.71
C PRO A 239 -20.86 -8.32 0.07
N ASP A 240 -21.51 -7.22 0.48
CA ASP A 240 -22.76 -6.73 -0.10
C ASP A 240 -22.62 -5.43 -0.91
N GLY A 241 -21.38 -4.94 -1.03
CA GLY A 241 -21.04 -3.71 -1.74
C GLY A 241 -20.99 -2.47 -0.85
N THR A 242 -21.47 -2.57 0.41
CA THR A 242 -21.55 -1.45 1.36
C THR A 242 -20.88 -1.75 2.70
N ASN A 243 -20.51 -2.99 2.95
CA ASN A 243 -19.97 -3.47 4.23
C ASN A 243 -18.44 -3.64 4.24
N ILE A 244 -17.71 -3.29 3.18
CA ILE A 244 -16.25 -3.37 3.12
C ILE A 244 -15.62 -2.49 4.23
N ASN A 245 -14.65 -3.02 4.98
CA ASN A 245 -13.96 -2.35 6.09
C ASN A 245 -14.87 -1.85 7.23
N ASN A 246 -16.15 -2.20 7.21
CA ASN A 246 -17.09 -1.73 8.22
C ASN A 246 -16.96 -2.55 9.52
N ASN A 247 -16.27 -1.98 10.51
CA ASN A 247 -15.92 -2.65 11.77
C ASN A 247 -15.26 -4.03 11.57
N CYS A 248 -14.37 -4.14 10.59
CA CYS A 248 -13.69 -5.39 10.25
C CYS A 248 -12.34 -5.14 9.57
N GLY A 249 -11.57 -6.20 9.38
CA GLY A 249 -10.29 -6.17 8.71
C GLY A 249 -9.16 -5.54 9.54
N SER A 250 -8.09 -5.10 8.86
CA SER A 250 -6.86 -4.63 9.51
C SER A 250 -7.01 -3.33 10.31
N THR A 251 -8.09 -2.57 10.10
CA THR A 251 -8.37 -1.33 10.85
C THR A 251 -9.28 -1.53 12.05
N HIS A 252 -9.95 -2.70 12.15
CA HIS A 252 -10.88 -3.08 13.24
C HIS A 252 -10.67 -4.56 13.54
N ILE A 253 -9.61 -4.85 14.30
CA ILE A 253 -9.09 -6.21 14.46
C ILE A 253 -9.77 -7.00 15.61
N GLU A 254 -10.65 -6.34 16.38
CA GLU A 254 -11.26 -6.88 17.59
C GLU A 254 -12.04 -8.17 17.34
N SER A 255 -12.79 -8.24 16.24
CA SER A 255 -13.54 -9.45 15.88
C SER A 255 -12.63 -10.64 15.60
N LEU A 256 -11.45 -10.40 15.03
CA LEU A 256 -10.45 -11.45 14.79
C LEU A 256 -9.78 -11.88 16.09
N GLN A 257 -9.51 -10.96 17.03
CA GLN A 257 -8.99 -11.30 18.36
C GLN A 257 -9.96 -12.21 19.12
N GLU A 258 -11.26 -11.86 19.11
CA GLU A 258 -12.32 -12.68 19.71
C GLU A 258 -12.40 -14.07 19.06
N LEU A 259 -12.31 -14.13 17.71
CA LEU A 259 -12.33 -15.39 16.98
C LEU A 259 -11.14 -16.28 17.38
N VAL A 260 -9.92 -15.72 17.41
CA VAL A 260 -8.70 -16.46 17.78
C VAL A 260 -8.83 -17.06 19.17
N LEU A 261 -9.27 -16.28 20.14
CA LEU A 261 -9.42 -16.74 21.52
C LEU A 261 -10.54 -17.78 21.66
N ARG A 262 -11.72 -17.52 21.09
CA ARG A 262 -12.88 -18.40 21.17
C ARG A 262 -12.64 -19.78 20.56
N GLU A 263 -11.99 -19.79 19.38
CA GLU A 263 -11.73 -21.01 18.62
C GLU A 263 -10.37 -21.64 18.96
N HIS A 264 -9.59 -21.06 19.86
CA HIS A 264 -8.23 -21.50 20.20
C HIS A 264 -7.36 -21.68 18.94
N LEU A 265 -7.23 -20.61 18.14
CA LEU A 265 -6.48 -20.63 16.89
C LEU A 265 -5.00 -20.41 17.13
N ASP A 266 -4.17 -20.93 16.23
CA ASP A 266 -2.72 -20.75 16.29
C ASP A 266 -2.29 -19.32 15.88
N ALA A 267 -3.06 -18.69 14.99
CA ALA A 267 -2.89 -17.30 14.57
C ALA A 267 -4.14 -16.79 13.83
N GLY A 268 -4.29 -15.47 13.77
CA GLY A 268 -5.26 -14.78 12.92
C GLY A 268 -4.58 -13.82 11.96
N PHE A 269 -5.15 -13.60 10.77
CA PHE A 269 -4.70 -12.65 9.77
C PHE A 269 -5.86 -11.78 9.30
N ALA A 270 -5.73 -10.46 9.46
CA ALA A 270 -6.72 -9.47 9.02
C ALA A 270 -6.17 -8.68 7.84
N PHE A 271 -6.96 -8.60 6.77
CA PHE A 271 -6.63 -7.84 5.58
C PHE A 271 -7.40 -6.51 5.55
N ASP A 272 -6.99 -5.59 4.69
CA ASP A 272 -7.81 -4.44 4.32
C ASP A 272 -8.58 -4.70 3.02
N GLY A 273 -9.35 -3.72 2.56
CA GLY A 273 -10.31 -3.90 1.47
C GLY A 273 -9.72 -4.43 0.16
N ASP A 274 -8.49 -4.09 -0.20
CA ASP A 274 -7.80 -4.58 -1.40
C ASP A 274 -6.60 -5.48 -1.09
N ALA A 275 -6.46 -5.87 0.18
CA ALA A 275 -5.52 -6.86 0.70
C ALA A 275 -4.05 -6.59 0.38
N ASP A 276 -3.66 -5.32 0.26
CA ASP A 276 -2.26 -4.91 0.19
C ASP A 276 -1.62 -4.82 1.59
N ARG A 277 -2.44 -4.89 2.66
CA ARG A 277 -2.06 -4.92 4.07
C ARG A 277 -2.48 -6.19 4.77
N CYS A 278 -1.71 -6.55 5.80
CA CYS A 278 -2.04 -7.63 6.73
C CYS A 278 -1.55 -7.28 8.13
N LEU A 279 -2.45 -7.37 9.12
CA LEU A 279 -2.09 -7.45 10.53
C LEU A 279 -2.35 -8.87 11.04
N CYS A 280 -1.59 -9.28 12.06
CA CYS A 280 -1.79 -10.60 12.62
C CYS A 280 -2.33 -10.52 14.06
N VAL A 281 -2.92 -11.63 14.53
CA VAL A 281 -3.28 -11.85 15.92
C VAL A 281 -2.57 -13.12 16.37
N ASP A 282 -1.88 -13.06 17.50
CA ASP A 282 -1.23 -14.23 18.08
C ASP A 282 -2.25 -15.14 18.81
N GLU A 283 -1.82 -16.32 19.25
CA GLU A 283 -2.64 -17.33 19.93
C GLU A 283 -3.18 -16.87 21.31
N LYS A 284 -2.71 -15.71 21.79
CA LYS A 284 -3.17 -15.08 23.04
C LYS A 284 -4.12 -13.91 22.81
N GLY A 285 -4.44 -13.61 21.54
CA GLY A 285 -5.29 -12.50 21.15
C GLY A 285 -4.58 -11.15 21.06
N ASN A 286 -3.25 -11.08 21.13
CA ASN A 286 -2.51 -9.83 20.97
C ASN A 286 -2.35 -9.48 19.50
N VAL A 287 -2.41 -8.18 19.21
CA VAL A 287 -2.19 -7.64 17.86
C VAL A 287 -0.70 -7.64 17.51
N ILE A 288 -0.37 -8.22 16.39
CA ILE A 288 0.95 -8.22 15.77
C ILE A 288 0.92 -7.23 14.59
N THR A 289 1.45 -6.04 14.81
CA THR A 289 1.46 -4.95 13.83
C THR A 289 2.51 -5.15 12.74
N GLY A 290 2.52 -4.29 11.72
CA GLY A 290 3.55 -4.31 10.70
C GLY A 290 4.97 -4.18 11.25
N ASP A 291 5.16 -3.45 12.34
CA ASP A 291 6.47 -3.35 13.01
C ASP A 291 6.93 -4.71 13.57
N HIS A 292 6.04 -5.46 14.22
CA HIS A 292 6.35 -6.83 14.67
C HIS A 292 6.67 -7.73 13.48
N ILE A 293 5.92 -7.65 12.39
CA ILE A 293 6.13 -8.44 11.17
C ILE A 293 7.51 -8.14 10.58
N LEU A 294 7.89 -6.86 10.46
CA LEU A 294 9.20 -6.43 10.00
C LEU A 294 10.31 -6.96 10.90
N TYR A 295 10.14 -6.90 12.22
CA TYR A 295 11.09 -7.44 13.19
C TYR A 295 11.24 -8.97 13.05
N ILE A 296 10.14 -9.71 13.12
CA ILE A 296 10.12 -11.18 13.06
C ILE A 296 10.76 -11.67 11.77
N TYR A 297 10.33 -11.11 10.62
CA TYR A 297 10.83 -11.57 9.34
C TYR A 297 12.26 -11.07 9.05
N GLY A 298 12.59 -9.85 9.52
CA GLY A 298 13.95 -9.31 9.46
C GLY A 298 14.97 -10.20 10.19
N CYS A 299 14.66 -10.60 11.43
CA CYS A 299 15.46 -11.57 12.19
C CYS A 299 15.59 -12.91 11.45
N TYR A 300 14.50 -13.44 10.92
CA TYR A 300 14.48 -14.69 10.16
C TYR A 300 15.33 -14.64 8.89
N MET A 301 15.28 -13.52 8.16
CA MET A 301 16.13 -13.29 6.98
C MET A 301 17.61 -13.15 7.36
N LYS A 302 17.90 -12.40 8.43
CA LYS A 302 19.27 -12.20 8.92
C LYS A 302 19.93 -13.52 9.27
N GLU A 303 19.29 -14.37 10.08
CA GLU A 303 19.78 -15.70 10.44
C GLU A 303 20.10 -16.60 9.24
N ARG A 304 19.42 -16.38 8.12
CA ARG A 304 19.61 -17.14 6.88
C ARG A 304 20.57 -16.47 5.89
N GLY A 305 21.19 -15.35 6.26
CA GLY A 305 22.05 -14.57 5.39
C GLY A 305 21.35 -14.01 4.15
N LYS A 306 20.02 -13.73 4.26
CA LYS A 306 19.18 -13.25 3.15
C LYS A 306 18.79 -11.78 3.26
N LEU A 307 19.12 -11.13 4.37
CA LEU A 307 18.88 -9.71 4.58
C LEU A 307 20.04 -8.91 3.98
N VAL A 308 19.81 -8.25 2.86
CA VAL A 308 20.84 -7.47 2.16
C VAL A 308 21.31 -6.33 3.06
N ASP A 309 22.62 -6.19 3.21
CA ASP A 309 23.31 -5.21 4.08
C ASP A 309 22.80 -5.23 5.54
N ASN A 310 22.19 -6.34 5.97
CA ASN A 310 21.51 -6.43 7.27
C ASN A 310 20.44 -5.35 7.48
N LYS A 311 19.77 -4.88 6.41
CA LYS A 311 18.94 -3.68 6.46
C LYS A 311 17.47 -3.95 6.14
N VAL A 312 16.59 -3.27 6.89
CA VAL A 312 15.13 -3.22 6.68
C VAL A 312 14.73 -1.78 6.38
N VAL A 313 13.82 -1.58 5.44
CA VAL A 313 13.27 -0.23 5.13
C VAL A 313 11.94 -0.05 5.83
N THR A 314 11.79 1.07 6.54
CA THR A 314 10.55 1.42 7.21
C THR A 314 10.28 2.93 7.10
N THR A 315 9.23 3.43 7.73
CA THR A 315 8.91 4.87 7.70
C THR A 315 9.20 5.53 9.05
N VAL A 316 9.24 6.85 9.06
CA VAL A 316 9.36 7.65 10.31
C VAL A 316 8.21 7.39 11.30
N MET A 317 7.15 6.69 10.90
CA MET A 317 6.00 6.36 11.75
C MET A 317 6.12 5.00 12.44
N SER A 318 7.08 4.14 12.07
CA SER A 318 7.31 2.90 12.82
C SER A 318 7.61 3.19 14.29
N ASN A 319 7.08 2.36 15.17
CA ASN A 319 7.22 2.55 16.61
C ASN A 319 8.69 2.57 17.05
N PHE A 320 9.00 3.41 18.03
CA PHE A 320 10.35 3.54 18.58
C PHE A 320 10.91 2.20 19.09
N GLY A 321 10.03 1.34 19.61
CA GLY A 321 10.39 -0.02 20.02
C GLY A 321 10.97 -0.89 18.92
N LEU A 322 10.52 -0.70 17.66
CA LEU A 322 11.09 -1.41 16.51
C LEU A 322 12.57 -1.09 16.33
N TYR A 323 12.93 0.19 16.40
CA TYR A 323 14.31 0.61 16.25
C TYR A 323 15.21 0.05 17.36
N LYS A 324 14.74 0.11 18.60
CA LYS A 324 15.46 -0.49 19.75
C LYS A 324 15.63 -2.00 19.59
N ALA A 325 14.59 -2.70 19.13
CA ALA A 325 14.64 -4.13 18.89
C ALA A 325 15.61 -4.48 17.74
N PHE A 326 15.64 -3.69 16.68
CA PHE A 326 16.61 -3.86 15.60
C PHE A 326 18.06 -3.61 16.07
N ASP A 327 18.29 -2.52 16.82
CA ASP A 327 19.60 -2.21 17.38
C ASP A 327 20.12 -3.35 18.26
N ALA A 328 19.26 -3.94 19.10
CA ALA A 328 19.60 -5.04 20.00
C ALA A 328 20.05 -6.32 19.26
N VAL A 329 19.52 -6.55 18.05
CA VAL A 329 19.88 -7.72 17.23
C VAL A 329 20.84 -7.38 16.08
N GLY A 330 21.30 -6.13 15.97
CA GLY A 330 22.22 -5.65 14.93
C GLY A 330 21.61 -5.71 13.52
N ILE A 331 20.35 -5.32 13.37
CA ILE A 331 19.69 -5.06 12.11
C ILE A 331 19.68 -3.56 11.89
N ASP A 332 20.25 -3.10 10.79
CA ASP A 332 20.19 -1.70 10.37
C ASP A 332 18.85 -1.38 9.70
N TYR A 333 18.50 -0.10 9.62
CA TYR A 333 17.25 0.31 9.02
C TYR A 333 17.34 1.66 8.32
N GLU A 334 16.55 1.81 7.23
CA GLU A 334 16.31 3.09 6.58
C GLU A 334 14.92 3.60 6.97
N LYS A 335 14.84 4.91 7.30
CA LYS A 335 13.59 5.59 7.64
C LYS A 335 13.18 6.49 6.50
N THR A 336 12.13 6.13 5.79
CA THR A 336 11.58 6.95 4.71
C THR A 336 10.49 7.89 5.22
N LYS A 337 10.04 8.80 4.38
CA LYS A 337 8.77 9.49 4.56
C LYS A 337 7.62 8.47 4.61
N VAL A 338 6.48 8.87 5.18
CA VAL A 338 5.27 8.05 5.21
C VAL A 338 4.72 7.85 3.81
N GLY A 339 4.42 6.61 3.46
CA GLY A 339 3.89 6.18 2.19
C GLY A 339 4.70 5.04 1.59
N ASP A 340 4.00 4.00 1.18
CA ASP A 340 4.55 2.79 0.57
C ASP A 340 5.43 3.05 -0.65
N LYS A 341 5.12 4.10 -1.42
CA LYS A 341 5.93 4.58 -2.54
C LYS A 341 7.37 4.84 -2.12
N TYR A 342 7.58 5.61 -1.03
CA TYR A 342 8.92 5.95 -0.56
C TYR A 342 9.67 4.75 -0.01
N VAL A 343 8.95 3.82 0.62
CA VAL A 343 9.52 2.53 1.07
C VAL A 343 10.01 1.75 -0.13
N TYR A 344 9.17 1.57 -1.15
CA TYR A 344 9.53 0.81 -2.35
C TYR A 344 10.67 1.47 -3.15
N GLU A 345 10.65 2.79 -3.33
CA GLU A 345 11.73 3.53 -4.01
C GLU A 345 13.08 3.33 -3.31
N CYS A 346 13.10 3.43 -1.97
CA CYS A 346 14.30 3.16 -1.18
C CYS A 346 14.78 1.71 -1.35
N MET A 347 13.85 0.75 -1.30
CA MET A 347 14.16 -0.67 -1.48
C MET A 347 14.72 -0.96 -2.87
N SER A 348 14.04 -0.46 -3.91
CA SER A 348 14.42 -0.68 -5.32
C SER A 348 15.78 -0.07 -5.65
N LYS A 349 16.03 1.17 -5.21
CA LYS A 349 17.29 1.87 -5.44
C LYS A 349 18.50 1.16 -4.83
N ASN A 350 18.33 0.54 -3.66
CA ASN A 350 19.41 -0.07 -2.89
C ASN A 350 19.41 -1.60 -2.95
N GLY A 351 18.44 -2.23 -3.60
CA GLY A 351 18.31 -3.68 -3.67
C GLY A 351 17.87 -4.34 -2.36
N TYR A 352 17.28 -3.59 -1.42
CA TYR A 352 16.79 -4.13 -0.16
C TYR A 352 15.59 -5.04 -0.35
N ARG A 353 15.48 -6.08 0.49
CA ARG A 353 14.52 -7.17 0.27
C ARG A 353 13.31 -7.15 1.18
N LEU A 354 13.34 -6.38 2.25
CA LEU A 354 12.26 -6.26 3.22
C LEU A 354 12.05 -4.81 3.57
N GLY A 355 10.82 -4.36 3.46
CA GLY A 355 10.40 -3.05 3.92
C GLY A 355 8.90 -2.99 4.16
N GLY A 356 8.43 -1.93 4.80
CA GLY A 356 7.00 -1.77 5.06
C GLY A 356 6.68 -0.71 6.10
N GLU A 357 5.43 -0.72 6.51
CA GLU A 357 4.84 0.23 7.43
C GLU A 357 4.15 -0.48 8.61
N GLN A 358 4.03 0.19 9.73
CA GLN A 358 3.31 -0.33 10.92
C GLN A 358 1.85 -0.74 10.61
N SER A 359 1.25 -0.14 9.58
CA SER A 359 -0.10 -0.44 9.11
C SER A 359 -0.26 -1.83 8.50
N GLY A 360 0.82 -2.59 8.35
CA GLY A 360 0.82 -3.93 7.76
C GLY A 360 1.04 -3.97 6.25
N HIS A 361 1.34 -2.85 5.60
CA HIS A 361 1.78 -2.82 4.20
C HIS A 361 3.24 -3.26 4.14
N ILE A 362 3.47 -4.55 3.90
CA ILE A 362 4.81 -5.18 3.92
C ILE A 362 5.21 -5.61 2.52
N ILE A 363 6.37 -5.16 2.09
CA ILE A 363 6.95 -5.43 0.77
C ILE A 363 8.08 -6.45 0.91
N PHE A 364 7.92 -7.57 0.26
CA PHE A 364 8.95 -8.60 0.06
C PHE A 364 9.44 -8.51 -1.38
N SER A 365 10.42 -7.65 -1.68
CA SER A 365 10.80 -7.31 -3.06
C SER A 365 11.24 -8.50 -3.93
N LYS A 366 11.60 -9.61 -3.30
CA LYS A 366 11.85 -10.88 -4.01
C LYS A 366 10.58 -11.45 -4.65
N TYR A 367 9.42 -11.15 -4.12
CA TYR A 367 8.15 -11.79 -4.48
C TYR A 367 7.14 -10.82 -5.09
N ALA A 368 7.11 -9.58 -4.61
CA ALA A 368 6.15 -8.57 -5.03
C ALA A 368 6.80 -7.18 -5.16
N THR A 369 6.22 -6.33 -5.98
CA THR A 369 6.62 -4.92 -6.19
C THR A 369 5.82 -3.94 -5.34
N THR A 370 4.86 -4.43 -4.58
CA THR A 370 4.01 -3.68 -3.64
C THR A 370 3.77 -4.52 -2.39
N GLY A 371 3.12 -3.95 -1.39
CA GLY A 371 2.63 -4.71 -0.25
C GLY A 371 1.66 -5.81 -0.69
N ASP A 372 1.74 -6.95 -0.01
CA ASP A 372 0.89 -8.10 -0.27
C ASP A 372 0.51 -8.76 1.05
N GLY A 373 -0.75 -8.56 1.46
CA GLY A 373 -1.23 -9.07 2.74
C GLY A 373 -1.23 -10.59 2.80
N ILE A 374 -1.53 -11.27 1.69
CA ILE A 374 -1.54 -12.75 1.66
C ILE A 374 -0.11 -13.30 1.72
N ILE A 375 0.84 -12.72 0.98
CA ILE A 375 2.27 -13.08 1.13
C ILE A 375 2.72 -12.83 2.57
N THR A 376 2.32 -11.71 3.18
CA THR A 376 2.67 -11.39 4.57
C THR A 376 2.19 -12.49 5.52
N ALA A 377 0.93 -12.91 5.42
CA ALA A 377 0.36 -13.99 6.22
C ALA A 377 1.11 -15.32 5.98
N LEU A 378 1.39 -15.69 4.72
CA LEU A 378 2.16 -16.89 4.37
C LEU A 378 3.58 -16.85 4.95
N LYS A 379 4.23 -15.67 4.95
CA LYS A 379 5.58 -15.51 5.50
C LYS A 379 5.61 -15.56 7.02
N MET A 380 4.57 -15.10 7.72
CA MET A 380 4.44 -15.31 9.16
C MET A 380 4.25 -16.79 9.50
N MET A 381 3.40 -17.50 8.77
CA MET A 381 3.28 -18.96 8.90
C MET A 381 4.61 -19.68 8.63
N GLU A 382 5.36 -19.25 7.63
CA GLU A 382 6.70 -19.79 7.34
C GLU A 382 7.62 -19.69 8.55
N VAL A 383 7.68 -18.53 9.22
CA VAL A 383 8.53 -18.32 10.39
C VAL A 383 8.06 -19.16 11.58
N MET A 384 6.76 -19.18 11.88
CA MET A 384 6.17 -19.97 12.95
C MET A 384 6.54 -21.46 12.81
N LEU A 385 6.35 -22.02 11.63
CA LEU A 385 6.62 -23.43 11.35
C LEU A 385 8.12 -23.74 11.35
N ALA A 386 8.94 -22.87 10.76
CA ALA A 386 10.40 -23.03 10.75
C ALA A 386 11.00 -22.99 12.14
N LYS A 387 10.54 -22.09 13.00
CA LYS A 387 11.03 -21.89 14.37
C LYS A 387 10.34 -22.80 15.38
N LYS A 388 9.19 -23.39 15.02
CA LYS A 388 8.31 -24.13 15.93
C LYS A 388 7.94 -23.30 17.15
N LYS A 389 7.61 -22.02 16.92
CA LYS A 389 7.24 -21.06 17.95
C LYS A 389 5.93 -20.35 17.56
N PRO A 390 5.04 -20.08 18.52
CA PRO A 390 3.85 -19.26 18.29
C PRO A 390 4.26 -17.82 18.05
N LEU A 391 3.33 -17.02 17.46
CA LEU A 391 3.58 -15.61 17.16
C LEU A 391 3.90 -14.79 18.40
N SER A 392 3.26 -15.06 19.55
CA SER A 392 3.52 -14.35 20.79
C SER A 392 4.99 -14.43 21.22
N GLN A 393 5.63 -15.60 21.06
CA GLN A 393 7.05 -15.76 21.39
C GLN A 393 7.99 -15.12 20.36
N LEU A 394 7.56 -15.06 19.10
CA LEU A 394 8.34 -14.41 18.04
C LEU A 394 8.31 -12.88 18.16
N ALA A 395 7.20 -12.33 18.65
CA ALA A 395 6.99 -10.89 18.84
C ALA A 395 7.54 -10.36 20.19
N GLU A 396 7.70 -11.23 21.21
CA GLU A 396 8.08 -10.86 22.58
C GLU A 396 9.28 -9.88 22.68
N PRO A 397 10.34 -10.00 21.86
CA PRO A 397 11.49 -9.10 21.98
C PRO A 397 11.22 -7.67 21.53
N LEU A 398 10.12 -7.40 20.85
CA LEU A 398 9.72 -6.07 20.41
C LEU A 398 8.66 -5.50 21.36
N ALA A 399 9.06 -4.61 22.25
CA ALA A 399 8.15 -3.85 23.10
C ALA A 399 7.62 -2.61 22.36
N ILE A 400 6.32 -2.49 22.19
CA ILE A 400 5.70 -1.29 21.62
C ILE A 400 5.67 -0.19 22.68
N TYR A 401 6.28 0.94 22.34
CA TYR A 401 6.26 2.14 23.18
C TYR A 401 4.88 2.81 23.11
N PRO A 402 4.31 3.23 24.24
CA PRO A 402 3.16 4.11 24.26
C PRO A 402 3.37 5.32 23.36
N GLN A 403 2.32 5.68 22.62
CA GLN A 403 2.33 6.78 21.66
C GLN A 403 1.14 7.70 21.88
N VAL A 404 1.39 9.00 21.88
CA VAL A 404 0.34 10.02 21.80
C VAL A 404 0.56 10.85 20.54
N LEU A 405 -0.48 10.93 19.72
CA LEU A 405 -0.51 11.73 18.49
C LEU A 405 -1.69 12.72 18.60
N LYS A 406 -1.40 14.01 18.52
CA LYS A 406 -2.44 15.06 18.44
C LYS A 406 -2.31 15.83 17.13
N ASN A 407 -3.46 16.08 16.50
CA ASN A 407 -3.58 16.90 15.30
C ASN A 407 -3.99 18.31 15.71
N VAL A 408 -3.23 19.31 15.27
CA VAL A 408 -3.48 20.73 15.59
C VAL A 408 -3.80 21.47 14.31
N ARG A 409 -5.00 22.02 14.18
CA ARG A 409 -5.37 22.89 13.06
C ARG A 409 -4.64 24.21 13.18
N VAL A 410 -4.00 24.64 12.09
CA VAL A 410 -3.16 25.84 12.08
C VAL A 410 -3.42 26.70 10.85
N THR A 411 -3.19 28.01 10.98
CA THR A 411 -3.33 28.97 9.89
C THR A 411 -2.32 28.75 8.77
N ASP A 412 -1.08 28.40 9.13
CA ASP A 412 0.00 28.06 8.21
C ASP A 412 0.84 26.92 8.82
N LYS A 413 0.72 25.73 8.24
CA LYS A 413 1.39 24.52 8.75
C LYS A 413 2.90 24.57 8.61
N THR A 414 3.39 25.20 7.53
CA THR A 414 4.83 25.31 7.27
C THR A 414 5.49 26.32 8.21
N GLN A 415 4.85 27.46 8.46
CA GLN A 415 5.33 28.42 9.44
C GLN A 415 5.28 27.85 10.86
N ALA A 416 4.16 27.23 11.25
CA ALA A 416 4.00 26.64 12.58
C ALA A 416 5.04 25.56 12.88
N GLN A 417 5.32 24.66 11.94
CA GLN A 417 6.35 23.63 12.12
C GLN A 417 7.78 24.19 12.17
N ASN A 418 8.05 25.26 11.42
CA ASN A 418 9.38 25.85 11.29
C ASN A 418 9.64 27.02 12.24
N ASP A 419 8.68 27.41 13.08
CA ASP A 419 8.86 28.47 14.09
C ASP A 419 10.01 28.13 15.05
N ALA A 420 10.83 29.12 15.35
CA ALA A 420 12.05 28.94 16.16
C ALA A 420 11.76 28.43 17.59
N ASP A 421 10.66 28.90 18.21
CA ASP A 421 10.32 28.49 19.58
C ASP A 421 9.69 27.09 19.59
N VAL A 422 8.91 26.74 18.55
CA VAL A 422 8.38 25.37 18.36
C VAL A 422 9.54 24.40 18.19
N ARG A 423 10.51 24.70 17.33
CA ARG A 423 11.72 23.88 17.16
C ARG A 423 12.53 23.74 18.44
N ALA A 424 12.74 24.85 19.16
CA ALA A 424 13.46 24.82 20.43
C ALA A 424 12.75 23.93 21.47
N MET A 425 11.41 23.96 21.52
CA MET A 425 10.64 23.07 22.39
C MET A 425 10.76 21.60 21.97
N VAL A 426 10.70 21.31 20.68
CA VAL A 426 10.91 19.94 20.15
C VAL A 426 12.32 19.42 20.47
N GLU A 427 13.34 20.25 20.31
CA GLU A 427 14.73 19.88 20.64
C GLU A 427 14.91 19.63 22.14
N ARG A 428 14.28 20.46 22.99
CA ARG A 428 14.27 20.26 24.44
C ARG A 428 13.61 18.93 24.79
N ALA A 429 12.40 18.68 24.26
CA ALA A 429 11.68 17.43 24.48
C ALA A 429 12.51 16.21 24.03
N ALA A 430 13.12 16.28 22.85
CA ALA A 430 13.98 15.21 22.34
C ALA A 430 15.18 14.96 23.26
N LYS A 431 15.81 16.01 23.79
CA LYS A 431 16.93 15.89 24.72
C LYS A 431 16.52 15.30 26.08
N GLU A 432 15.35 15.69 26.60
CA GLU A 432 14.83 15.16 27.86
C GLU A 432 14.35 13.71 27.73
N LEU A 433 13.77 13.32 26.60
CA LEU A 433 13.40 11.93 26.30
C LEU A 433 14.64 11.02 26.10
N GLY A 434 15.73 11.58 25.58
CA GLY A 434 17.00 10.88 25.42
C GLY A 434 16.88 9.59 24.63
N THR A 435 17.32 8.47 25.23
CA THR A 435 17.24 7.13 24.63
C THR A 435 15.94 6.39 24.93
N ASP A 436 15.03 6.97 25.71
CA ASP A 436 13.81 6.31 26.19
C ASP A 436 12.53 6.83 25.55
N GLY A 437 12.67 7.63 24.50
CA GLY A 437 11.54 8.12 23.73
C GLY A 437 11.95 8.94 22.52
N ARG A 438 10.96 9.40 21.79
CA ARG A 438 11.16 10.34 20.66
C ARG A 438 9.96 11.26 20.48
N ILE A 439 10.20 12.37 19.82
CA ILE A 439 9.19 13.32 19.40
C ILE A 439 9.28 13.53 17.88
N LEU A 440 8.14 13.63 17.23
CA LEU A 440 8.03 13.92 15.79
C LEU A 440 6.94 14.99 15.59
N VAL A 441 7.31 16.09 14.95
CA VAL A 441 6.37 17.15 14.55
C VAL A 441 6.42 17.25 13.03
N ARG A 442 5.26 17.12 12.37
CA ARG A 442 5.18 17.20 10.92
C ARG A 442 3.89 17.81 10.43
N GLU A 443 3.94 18.49 9.31
CA GLU A 443 2.74 18.96 8.61
C GLU A 443 1.96 17.80 7.97
N SER A 444 0.64 17.96 7.89
CA SER A 444 -0.22 17.09 7.10
C SER A 444 -0.04 17.37 5.60
N GLY A 445 0.01 16.34 4.77
CA GLY A 445 0.07 16.49 3.31
C GLY A 445 -1.17 17.19 2.75
N THR A 446 -2.36 16.84 3.23
CA THR A 446 -3.65 17.21 2.64
C THR A 446 -4.43 18.24 3.45
N GLU A 447 -4.23 18.32 4.75
CA GLU A 447 -5.04 19.14 5.65
C GLU A 447 -4.22 20.30 6.23
N PRO A 448 -4.85 21.42 6.62
CA PRO A 448 -4.18 22.57 7.27
C PRO A 448 -3.90 22.28 8.74
N LEU A 449 -3.11 21.25 9.03
CA LEU A 449 -2.77 20.86 10.37
C LEU A 449 -1.32 20.40 10.53
N VAL A 450 -0.80 20.56 11.75
CA VAL A 450 0.47 19.99 12.22
C VAL A 450 0.15 18.79 13.12
N ARG A 451 0.87 17.72 12.93
CA ARG A 451 0.79 16.49 13.73
C ARG A 451 1.95 16.46 14.71
N VAL A 452 1.63 16.39 16.00
CA VAL A 452 2.61 16.27 17.07
C VAL A 452 2.49 14.88 17.67
N MET A 453 3.55 14.09 17.58
CA MET A 453 3.63 12.72 18.09
C MET A 453 4.79 12.59 19.08
N VAL A 454 4.53 11.93 20.19
CA VAL A 454 5.55 11.52 21.16
C VAL A 454 5.38 10.03 21.47
N GLU A 455 6.50 9.33 21.54
CA GLU A 455 6.59 7.95 22.03
C GLU A 455 7.55 7.94 23.22
N ALA A 456 7.14 7.32 24.32
CA ALA A 456 7.93 7.24 25.55
C ALA A 456 7.54 6.02 26.37
N GLY A 457 8.21 5.79 27.50
CA GLY A 457 7.97 4.63 28.37
C GLY A 457 6.57 4.57 29.02
N ASN A 458 5.84 5.69 29.06
CA ASN A 458 4.44 5.74 29.55
C ASN A 458 3.65 6.87 28.86
N VAL A 459 2.33 6.78 28.94
CA VAL A 459 1.39 7.69 28.28
C VAL A 459 1.50 9.12 28.86
N GLU A 460 1.67 9.25 30.17
CA GLU A 460 1.75 10.54 30.86
C GLU A 460 2.94 11.37 30.35
N THR A 461 4.09 10.71 30.12
CA THR A 461 5.26 11.36 29.52
C THR A 461 4.98 11.81 28.09
N CYS A 462 4.28 10.96 27.30
CA CYS A 462 3.89 11.31 25.94
C CYS A 462 2.97 12.55 25.91
N GLU A 463 1.93 12.57 26.72
CA GLU A 463 0.98 13.68 26.85
C GLU A 463 1.68 14.98 27.26
N LYS A 464 2.53 14.92 28.28
CA LYS A 464 3.30 16.07 28.76
C LYS A 464 4.04 16.80 27.63
N TYR A 465 4.76 16.07 26.79
CA TYR A 465 5.57 16.70 25.74
C TYR A 465 4.75 17.05 24.50
N VAL A 466 3.70 16.29 24.16
CA VAL A 466 2.77 16.66 23.10
C VAL A 466 2.10 17.99 23.45
N ASP A 467 1.57 18.12 24.67
CA ASP A 467 0.87 19.33 25.11
C ASP A 467 1.83 20.53 25.22
N ALA A 468 3.05 20.34 25.70
CA ALA A 468 4.05 21.39 25.75
C ALA A 468 4.36 21.97 24.35
N VAL A 469 4.46 21.16 23.32
CA VAL A 469 4.65 21.64 21.94
C VAL A 469 3.40 22.34 21.41
N ILE A 470 2.22 21.78 21.66
CA ILE A 470 0.94 22.39 21.24
C ILE A 470 0.74 23.76 21.90
N ASP A 471 1.09 23.91 23.17
CA ASP A 471 0.99 25.18 23.87
C ASP A 471 1.92 26.26 23.29
N VAL A 472 3.12 25.88 22.82
CA VAL A 472 3.98 26.83 22.09
C VAL A 472 3.33 27.21 20.75
N ILE A 473 2.82 26.26 19.97
CA ILE A 473 2.11 26.54 18.70
C ILE A 473 0.93 27.48 18.94
N ARG A 474 0.15 27.26 20.01
CA ARG A 474 -0.98 28.09 20.41
C ARG A 474 -0.55 29.51 20.85
N SER A 475 0.51 29.62 21.65
CA SER A 475 1.02 30.89 22.12
C SER A 475 1.54 31.81 21.01
N LYS A 476 1.94 31.21 19.88
CA LYS A 476 2.34 31.90 18.64
C LYS A 476 1.17 32.32 17.75
N GLY A 477 -0.06 31.98 18.11
CA GLY A 477 -1.25 32.36 17.36
C GLY A 477 -1.47 31.57 16.07
N TYR A 478 -0.81 30.40 15.92
CA TYR A 478 -1.01 29.54 14.74
C TYR A 478 -2.27 28.68 14.82
N VAL A 479 -2.79 28.39 16.03
CA VAL A 479 -3.95 27.49 16.20
C VAL A 479 -5.23 28.15 15.70
N ILE A 480 -6.01 27.42 14.90
CA ILE A 480 -7.38 27.76 14.51
C ILE A 480 -8.30 27.03 15.51
N GLU A 481 -9.18 27.78 16.21
CA GLU A 481 -10.20 27.22 17.10
C GLU A 481 -11.32 26.48 16.36
#